data_8fc520d61551a5f72f003bd59cbd586f
#
_entry.id   8fc520d61551a5f72f003bd59cbd586f
#
_cell.length_a   1.000
_cell.length_b   1.000
_cell.length_c   1.000
_cell.angle_alpha   90.00
_cell.angle_beta   90.00
_cell.angle_gamma   90.00
#
_symmetry.space_group_name_H-M   'P 1'
#
loop_
_entity.id
_entity.type
_entity.pdbx_description
1 polymer ?
#
loop_
_entity_poly.entity_id
_entity_poly.type
_entity_poly.pdbx_seq_one_letter_code
_entity_poly.pdbx_strand_id
1 'polypeptide(L)'
;MDQVAADQEADPAAEAARLRAAAAAGKPGAYRAYAELLTGRGRLDEALPWWARAADAGDADASRTLAICHKDRGEFAEAERWYRTAADRDGGCAFGLARLLQEAGDAAGAEKWYERGAALGSVECKTNGAVMLAARGAWDTALERLAEASAEGDETAARARRVIQDMLRDLARWREALARAEAEGDPEEAYEALRELLDPDRRAMFERYPRMVAEAEALYAGAAAVGSAKALVDQALFIARDPSRWDEARALVERAHGLGYDGAAYVLGVWAEENGELRTAEEWYRTADEADGGHIWACFNLGVLCVRQRRLDEAERWLRATGVDEESRDPFDEGEERIVTALESIAAIRADPERMPPAEWAERLPGLRARAEEGGPDDWYAYADALMRLYRLPEAADWYRKAGTPRALLALGRMLYEGGGANGVRMVPYYEPAAAEGDAGAAYDIGRIHDEAGDRRTAQIWFRRAADLGHGRAAWWLGWTSEERGGDPQHAERWYVRAARSGLVPPAFLAGRSMVRRGACAEAEPLLRIACEGDHEEAPYWLAQALRGLGRTEEAQRWLRVAAETYPDLLRRYGDMARLAVPDPR
;
A
#
# COMPACT_ATOMS: atom_id res chain seq x y z
N MET A 1 -39.50 33.79 -42.62
CA MET A 1 -38.23 34.47 -42.85
C MET A 1 -37.78 35.00 -41.52
N ASP A 2 -36.76 34.38 -41.06
CA ASP A 2 -35.72 34.83 -40.14
C ASP A 2 -36.10 35.30 -38.73
N GLN A 3 -36.21 34.36 -37.84
CA GLN A 3 -35.82 34.52 -36.47
C GLN A 3 -35.17 33.20 -35.99
N VAL A 4 -33.97 32.95 -36.48
CA VAL A 4 -33.03 32.08 -35.80
C VAL A 4 -32.44 32.95 -34.68
N ALA A 5 -32.95 32.75 -33.46
CA ALA A 5 -32.39 33.36 -32.26
C ALA A 5 -30.96 32.87 -32.12
N ALA A 6 -30.03 33.79 -32.18
CA ALA A 6 -28.64 33.59 -31.76
C ALA A 6 -28.65 33.19 -30.30
N ASP A 7 -28.33 31.93 -29.99
CA ASP A 7 -27.81 31.54 -28.72
C ASP A 7 -26.50 32.30 -28.52
N GLN A 8 -26.58 33.42 -27.81
CA GLN A 8 -25.39 34.11 -27.29
C GLN A 8 -24.76 33.17 -26.30
N GLU A 9 -23.69 32.50 -26.71
CA GLU A 9 -22.74 31.90 -25.77
C GLU A 9 -22.34 33.01 -24.78
N ALA A 10 -22.85 32.91 -23.56
CA ALA A 10 -22.54 33.87 -22.51
C ALA A 10 -21.03 33.84 -22.29
N ASP A 11 -20.36 35.00 -22.40
CA ASP A 11 -18.94 35.14 -22.17
C ASP A 11 -18.57 34.52 -20.82
N PRO A 12 -17.75 33.44 -20.81
CA PRO A 12 -17.41 32.72 -19.58
C PRO A 12 -16.76 33.60 -18.51
N ALA A 13 -16.13 34.71 -18.90
CA ALA A 13 -15.55 35.67 -17.99
C ALA A 13 -16.61 36.58 -17.34
N ALA A 14 -17.60 36.99 -18.14
CA ALA A 14 -18.73 37.78 -17.64
C ALA A 14 -19.62 36.98 -16.68
N GLU A 15 -19.83 35.69 -16.95
CA GLU A 15 -20.56 34.77 -16.06
C GLU A 15 -19.82 34.60 -14.72
N ALA A 16 -18.51 34.37 -14.74
CA ALA A 16 -17.68 34.30 -13.53
C ALA A 16 -17.74 35.56 -12.68
N ALA A 17 -17.67 36.74 -13.32
CA ALA A 17 -17.76 38.01 -12.62
C ALA A 17 -19.15 38.21 -11.98
N ARG A 18 -20.21 37.84 -12.67
CA ARG A 18 -21.59 37.89 -12.18
C ARG A 18 -21.79 36.97 -10.96
N LEU A 19 -21.36 35.71 -11.05
CA LEU A 19 -21.47 34.75 -9.95
C LEU A 19 -20.65 35.18 -8.75
N ARG A 20 -19.42 35.68 -8.96
CA ARG A 20 -18.57 36.24 -7.90
C ARG A 20 -19.25 37.41 -7.18
N ALA A 21 -19.82 38.35 -7.91
CA ALA A 21 -20.52 39.48 -7.34
C ALA A 21 -21.78 39.05 -6.55
N ALA A 22 -22.53 38.07 -7.07
CA ALA A 22 -23.70 37.51 -6.39
C ALA A 22 -23.29 36.78 -5.08
N ALA A 23 -22.22 36.00 -5.12
CA ALA A 23 -21.65 35.32 -3.95
C ALA A 23 -21.12 36.33 -2.92
N ALA A 24 -20.40 37.36 -3.34
CA ALA A 24 -19.93 38.45 -2.46
C ALA A 24 -21.10 39.23 -1.80
N ALA A 25 -22.24 39.31 -2.48
CA ALA A 25 -23.46 39.94 -1.96
C ALA A 25 -24.31 39.00 -1.07
N GLY A 26 -23.86 37.78 -0.80
CA GLY A 26 -24.55 36.83 0.06
C GLY A 26 -25.87 36.27 -0.49
N LYS A 27 -26.07 36.26 -1.81
CA LYS A 27 -27.32 35.75 -2.40
C LYS A 27 -27.45 34.24 -2.19
N PRO A 28 -28.65 33.71 -1.83
CA PRO A 28 -28.86 32.26 -1.70
C PRO A 28 -28.43 31.49 -2.95
N GLY A 29 -27.75 30.36 -2.78
CA GLY A 29 -27.25 29.53 -3.87
C GLY A 29 -26.05 30.08 -4.64
N ALA A 30 -25.71 31.36 -4.51
CA ALA A 30 -24.61 31.97 -5.27
C ALA A 30 -23.24 31.48 -4.79
N TYR A 31 -23.10 31.14 -3.52
CA TYR A 31 -21.86 30.53 -2.98
C TYR A 31 -21.55 29.23 -3.70
N ARG A 32 -22.54 28.31 -3.78
CA ARG A 32 -22.42 27.04 -4.47
C ARG A 32 -22.11 27.22 -5.95
N ALA A 33 -22.92 28.02 -6.65
CA ALA A 33 -22.76 28.23 -8.10
C ALA A 33 -21.37 28.79 -8.47
N TYR A 34 -20.82 29.70 -7.64
CA TYR A 34 -19.48 30.24 -7.89
C TYR A 34 -18.39 29.23 -7.53
N ALA A 35 -18.56 28.44 -6.47
CA ALA A 35 -17.67 27.36 -6.10
C ALA A 35 -17.63 26.25 -7.18
N GLU A 36 -18.78 25.84 -7.72
CA GLU A 36 -18.88 24.89 -8.83
C GLU A 36 -18.14 25.40 -10.08
N LEU A 37 -18.31 26.66 -10.44
CA LEU A 37 -17.60 27.26 -11.55
C LEU A 37 -16.08 27.24 -11.36
N LEU A 38 -15.60 27.57 -10.15
CA LEU A 38 -14.16 27.52 -9.84
C LEU A 38 -13.63 26.09 -9.88
N THR A 39 -14.38 25.14 -9.33
CA THR A 39 -14.05 23.72 -9.35
C THR A 39 -13.97 23.18 -10.80
N GLY A 40 -14.95 23.49 -11.64
CA GLY A 40 -14.94 23.12 -13.06
C GLY A 40 -13.78 23.72 -13.87
N ARG A 41 -13.16 24.79 -13.37
CA ARG A 41 -11.94 25.41 -13.95
C ARG A 41 -10.65 24.90 -13.32
N GLY A 42 -10.69 23.88 -12.45
CA GLY A 42 -9.53 23.33 -11.76
C GLY A 42 -8.95 24.25 -10.66
N ARG A 43 -9.71 25.26 -10.20
CA ARG A 43 -9.30 26.23 -9.17
C ARG A 43 -9.88 25.87 -7.80
N LEU A 44 -9.68 24.63 -7.39
CA LEU A 44 -10.33 24.06 -6.19
C LEU A 44 -9.97 24.83 -4.91
N ASP A 45 -8.72 25.26 -4.73
CA ASP A 45 -8.31 26.02 -3.54
C ASP A 45 -9.03 27.35 -3.38
N GLU A 46 -9.35 27.96 -4.51
CA GLU A 46 -10.15 29.19 -4.50
C GLU A 46 -11.65 28.89 -4.34
N ALA A 47 -12.08 27.70 -4.72
CA ALA A 47 -13.46 27.24 -4.53
C ALA A 47 -13.76 26.88 -3.07
N LEU A 48 -12.81 26.28 -2.32
CA LEU A 48 -13.04 25.80 -0.95
C LEU A 48 -13.65 26.83 0.00
N PRO A 49 -13.20 28.11 0.05
CA PRO A 49 -13.83 29.12 0.91
C PRO A 49 -15.29 29.40 0.55
N TRP A 50 -15.67 29.23 -0.71
CA TRP A 50 -17.05 29.43 -1.18
C TRP A 50 -17.91 28.21 -0.89
N TRP A 51 -17.35 27.02 -1.04
CA TRP A 51 -17.98 25.79 -0.57
C TRP A 51 -18.24 25.83 0.93
N ALA A 52 -17.30 26.34 1.75
CA ALA A 52 -17.48 26.49 3.18
C ALA A 52 -18.64 27.44 3.52
N ARG A 53 -18.76 28.57 2.82
CA ARG A 53 -19.87 29.50 3.01
C ARG A 53 -21.22 28.89 2.61
N ALA A 54 -21.24 28.07 1.57
CA ALA A 54 -22.45 27.36 1.17
C ALA A 54 -22.85 26.31 2.22
N ALA A 55 -21.90 25.54 2.74
CA ALA A 55 -22.11 24.57 3.81
C ALA A 55 -22.61 25.22 5.11
N ASP A 56 -22.00 26.34 5.53
CA ASP A 56 -22.42 27.14 6.69
C ASP A 56 -23.84 27.71 6.49
N ALA A 57 -24.25 27.99 5.25
CA ALA A 57 -25.60 28.39 4.89
C ALA A 57 -26.60 27.22 4.86
N GLY A 58 -26.15 25.99 5.14
CA GLY A 58 -26.98 24.80 5.25
C GLY A 58 -27.05 23.94 4.00
N ASP A 59 -26.22 24.18 2.99
CA ASP A 59 -26.14 23.34 1.80
C ASP A 59 -25.41 22.02 2.11
N ALA A 60 -26.14 20.90 2.05
CA ALA A 60 -25.63 19.57 2.36
C ALA A 60 -24.65 19.07 1.28
N ASP A 61 -24.90 19.39 0.01
CA ASP A 61 -23.99 19.02 -1.08
C ASP A 61 -22.65 19.74 -0.96
N ALA A 62 -22.67 21.01 -0.51
CA ALA A 62 -21.44 21.74 -0.21
C ALA A 62 -20.66 21.12 0.94
N SER A 63 -21.35 20.71 2.01
CA SER A 63 -20.75 20.02 3.15
C SER A 63 -20.10 18.70 2.71
N ARG A 64 -20.79 17.93 1.85
CA ARG A 64 -20.28 16.67 1.29
C ARG A 64 -19.06 16.90 0.41
N THR A 65 -19.11 17.89 -0.47
CA THR A 65 -17.99 18.24 -1.38
C THR A 65 -16.75 18.63 -0.58
N LEU A 66 -16.88 19.49 0.44
CA LEU A 66 -15.78 19.87 1.33
C LEU A 66 -15.19 18.66 2.04
N ALA A 67 -16.04 17.81 2.61
CA ALA A 67 -15.59 16.62 3.30
C ALA A 67 -14.80 15.68 2.38
N ILE A 68 -15.25 15.49 1.14
CA ILE A 68 -14.51 14.70 0.13
C ILE A 68 -13.16 15.36 -0.16
N CYS A 69 -13.12 16.67 -0.43
CA CYS A 69 -11.88 17.38 -0.71
C CYS A 69 -10.86 17.28 0.44
N HIS A 70 -11.32 17.43 1.69
CA HIS A 70 -10.44 17.27 2.86
C HIS A 70 -10.00 15.82 3.06
N LYS A 71 -10.89 14.83 2.82
CA LYS A 71 -10.54 13.41 2.85
C LYS A 71 -9.45 13.08 1.82
N ASP A 72 -9.59 13.55 0.58
CA ASP A 72 -8.61 13.33 -0.49
C ASP A 72 -7.24 13.95 -0.19
N ARG A 73 -7.23 15.01 0.62
CA ARG A 73 -6.02 15.63 1.14
C ARG A 73 -5.44 14.93 2.37
N GLY A 74 -6.09 13.89 2.90
CA GLY A 74 -5.71 13.23 4.16
C GLY A 74 -6.01 14.06 5.41
N GLU A 75 -6.85 15.09 5.29
CA GLU A 75 -7.29 15.96 6.38
C GLU A 75 -8.56 15.40 7.02
N PHE A 76 -8.43 14.20 7.61
CA PHE A 76 -9.58 13.39 8.04
C PHE A 76 -10.43 14.07 9.12
N ALA A 77 -9.82 14.82 10.03
CA ALA A 77 -10.55 15.56 11.07
C ALA A 77 -11.45 16.66 10.48
N GLU A 78 -10.96 17.39 9.48
CA GLU A 78 -11.75 18.41 8.78
C GLU A 78 -12.85 17.75 7.92
N ALA A 79 -12.53 16.62 7.25
CA ALA A 79 -13.54 15.85 6.51
C ALA A 79 -14.68 15.40 7.43
N GLU A 80 -14.37 14.87 8.61
CA GLU A 80 -15.34 14.47 9.62
C GLU A 80 -16.20 15.64 10.08
N ARG A 81 -15.60 16.77 10.36
CA ARG A 81 -16.29 18.00 10.75
C ARG A 81 -17.34 18.40 9.70
N TRP A 82 -16.96 18.43 8.43
CA TRP A 82 -17.85 18.85 7.35
C TRP A 82 -18.98 17.84 7.10
N TYR A 83 -18.71 16.54 7.15
CA TYR A 83 -19.79 15.56 7.09
C TYR A 83 -20.81 15.74 8.24
N ARG A 84 -20.36 15.98 9.49
CA ARG A 84 -21.24 16.18 10.64
C ARG A 84 -22.17 17.37 10.51
N THR A 85 -21.80 18.41 9.77
CA THR A 85 -22.66 19.61 9.61
C THR A 85 -24.00 19.31 8.95
N ALA A 86 -24.08 18.23 8.15
CA ALA A 86 -25.29 17.87 7.40
C ALA A 86 -25.78 16.44 7.62
N ALA A 87 -25.02 15.57 8.29
CA ALA A 87 -25.31 14.13 8.42
C ALA A 87 -26.67 13.81 9.07
N ASP A 88 -27.19 14.67 9.94
CA ASP A 88 -28.50 14.47 10.57
C ASP A 88 -29.70 14.66 9.63
N ARG A 89 -29.50 15.33 8.49
CA ARG A 89 -30.55 15.70 7.54
C ARG A 89 -30.30 15.25 6.10
N ASP A 90 -29.08 14.77 5.81
CA ASP A 90 -28.68 14.32 4.47
C ASP A 90 -28.07 12.92 4.55
N GLY A 91 -28.66 11.98 3.80
CA GLY A 91 -28.23 10.58 3.79
C GLY A 91 -26.85 10.37 3.17
N GLY A 92 -26.45 11.20 2.20
CA GLY A 92 -25.13 11.15 1.58
C GLY A 92 -24.01 11.61 2.53
N CYS A 93 -24.26 12.66 3.33
CA CYS A 93 -23.34 13.09 4.38
C CYS A 93 -23.27 12.06 5.52
N ALA A 94 -24.40 11.46 5.92
CA ALA A 94 -24.42 10.37 6.90
C ALA A 94 -23.61 9.17 6.41
N PHE A 95 -23.73 8.79 5.15
CA PHE A 95 -22.95 7.74 4.51
C PHE A 95 -21.46 8.05 4.51
N GLY A 96 -21.07 9.27 4.10
CA GLY A 96 -19.69 9.71 4.09
C GLY A 96 -19.05 9.69 5.47
N LEU A 97 -19.79 10.15 6.49
CA LEU A 97 -19.36 10.15 7.88
C LEU A 97 -19.21 8.71 8.43
N ALA A 98 -20.19 7.86 8.16
CA ALA A 98 -20.15 6.46 8.60
C ALA A 98 -18.93 5.73 8.02
N ARG A 99 -18.66 5.91 6.70
CA ARG A 99 -17.48 5.35 6.06
C ARG A 99 -16.18 5.88 6.67
N LEU A 100 -16.11 7.18 6.92
CA LEU A 100 -14.91 7.78 7.51
C LEU A 100 -14.61 7.21 8.90
N LEU A 101 -15.66 7.05 9.74
CA LEU A 101 -15.54 6.45 11.07
C LEU A 101 -15.17 4.96 10.99
N GLN A 102 -15.76 4.22 10.06
CA GLN A 102 -15.41 2.83 9.82
C GLN A 102 -13.94 2.67 9.43
N GLU A 103 -13.46 3.50 8.49
CA GLU A 103 -12.06 3.56 8.09
C GLU A 103 -11.13 3.99 9.27
N ALA A 104 -11.66 4.70 10.26
CA ALA A 104 -10.96 5.08 11.50
C ALA A 104 -10.98 4.00 12.59
N GLY A 105 -11.68 2.86 12.36
CA GLY A 105 -11.86 1.81 13.36
C GLY A 105 -13.00 2.07 14.37
N ASP A 106 -13.73 3.21 14.29
CA ASP A 106 -14.91 3.47 15.11
C ASP A 106 -16.14 2.79 14.50
N ALA A 107 -16.23 1.48 14.70
CA ALA A 107 -17.34 0.68 14.21
C ALA A 107 -18.70 1.09 14.84
N ALA A 108 -18.72 1.48 16.11
CA ALA A 108 -19.95 1.88 16.79
C ALA A 108 -20.48 3.23 16.27
N GLY A 109 -19.57 4.19 16.04
CA GLY A 109 -19.90 5.45 15.40
C GLY A 109 -20.39 5.27 13.97
N ALA A 110 -19.72 4.42 13.19
CA ALA A 110 -20.11 4.12 11.82
C ALA A 110 -21.51 3.52 11.72
N GLU A 111 -21.83 2.52 12.56
CA GLU A 111 -23.15 1.89 12.60
C GLU A 111 -24.26 2.89 12.89
N LYS A 112 -24.09 3.73 13.90
CA LYS A 112 -25.07 4.78 14.24
C LYS A 112 -25.37 5.68 13.05
N TRP A 113 -24.36 6.05 12.28
CA TRP A 113 -24.54 6.93 11.12
C TRP A 113 -25.08 6.19 9.90
N TYR A 114 -24.76 4.91 9.71
CA TYR A 114 -25.45 4.09 8.71
C TYR A 114 -26.93 3.94 9.02
N GLU A 115 -27.30 3.70 10.29
CA GLU A 115 -28.71 3.64 10.70
C GLU A 115 -29.44 4.97 10.49
N ARG A 116 -28.79 6.08 10.84
CA ARG A 116 -29.32 7.42 10.62
C ARG A 116 -29.53 7.71 9.14
N GLY A 117 -28.54 7.43 8.30
CA GLY A 117 -28.61 7.62 6.84
C GLY A 117 -29.66 6.72 6.19
N ALA A 118 -29.81 5.48 6.65
CA ALA A 118 -30.87 4.58 6.21
C ALA A 118 -32.26 5.13 6.53
N ALA A 119 -32.45 5.70 7.72
CA ALA A 119 -33.68 6.37 8.12
C ALA A 119 -33.99 7.63 7.28
N LEU A 120 -32.96 8.26 6.70
CA LEU A 120 -33.08 9.37 5.75
C LEU A 120 -33.28 8.90 4.30
N GLY A 121 -33.39 7.58 4.07
CA GLY A 121 -33.65 6.99 2.74
C GLY A 121 -32.41 6.68 1.90
N SER A 122 -31.18 6.78 2.46
CA SER A 122 -29.97 6.38 1.72
C SER A 122 -29.90 4.86 1.58
N VAL A 123 -29.92 4.37 0.34
CA VAL A 123 -29.80 2.95 0.01
C VAL A 123 -28.39 2.44 0.33
N GLU A 124 -27.38 3.26 0.09
CA GLU A 124 -25.98 2.96 0.43
C GLU A 124 -25.78 2.76 1.95
N CYS A 125 -26.48 3.56 2.76
CA CYS A 125 -26.47 3.37 4.22
C CYS A 125 -27.17 2.07 4.64
N LYS A 126 -28.30 1.71 4.00
CA LYS A 126 -28.99 0.44 4.24
C LYS A 126 -28.06 -0.73 3.95
N THR A 127 -27.41 -0.72 2.79
CA THR A 127 -26.51 -1.78 2.33
C THR A 127 -25.29 -1.92 3.24
N ASN A 128 -24.56 -0.83 3.51
CA ASN A 128 -23.34 -0.87 4.31
C ASN A 128 -23.63 -1.16 5.79
N GLY A 129 -24.75 -0.64 6.33
CA GLY A 129 -25.21 -0.98 7.67
C GLY A 129 -25.56 -2.47 7.80
N ALA A 130 -26.18 -3.06 6.77
CA ALA A 130 -26.47 -4.49 6.74
C ALA A 130 -25.19 -5.35 6.67
N VAL A 131 -24.18 -4.93 5.89
CA VAL A 131 -22.88 -5.60 5.85
C VAL A 131 -22.18 -5.55 7.21
N MET A 132 -22.30 -4.44 7.96
CA MET A 132 -21.78 -4.35 9.32
C MET A 132 -22.51 -5.28 10.30
N LEU A 133 -23.84 -5.42 10.17
CA LEU A 133 -24.60 -6.39 10.96
C LEU A 133 -24.14 -7.83 10.68
N ALA A 134 -23.91 -8.15 9.40
CA ALA A 134 -23.34 -9.44 9.02
C ALA A 134 -21.95 -9.67 9.64
N ALA A 135 -21.08 -8.65 9.65
CA ALA A 135 -19.77 -8.73 10.28
C ALA A 135 -19.83 -9.08 11.78
N ARG A 136 -20.92 -8.71 12.46
CA ARG A 136 -21.17 -9.07 13.87
C ARG A 136 -21.91 -10.40 14.06
N GLY A 137 -22.27 -11.08 12.99
CA GLY A 137 -22.99 -12.35 13.02
C GLY A 137 -24.51 -12.21 13.11
N ALA A 138 -25.06 -11.00 12.94
CA ALA A 138 -26.52 -10.77 12.88
C ALA A 138 -27.04 -11.08 11.46
N TRP A 139 -26.85 -12.34 11.02
CA TRP A 139 -27.03 -12.76 9.62
C TRP A 139 -28.47 -12.57 9.12
N ASP A 140 -29.47 -12.97 9.91
CA ASP A 140 -30.86 -12.89 9.49
C ASP A 140 -31.30 -11.44 9.26
N THR A 141 -30.99 -10.55 10.19
CA THR A 141 -31.30 -9.12 10.08
C THR A 141 -30.52 -8.47 8.91
N ALA A 142 -29.26 -8.89 8.70
CA ALA A 142 -28.45 -8.41 7.58
C ALA A 142 -29.07 -8.82 6.24
N LEU A 143 -29.47 -10.09 6.11
CA LEU A 143 -30.08 -10.63 4.89
C LEU A 143 -31.43 -9.98 4.59
N GLU A 144 -32.24 -9.69 5.62
CA GLU A 144 -33.49 -8.95 5.47
C GLU A 144 -33.26 -7.54 4.93
N ARG A 145 -32.36 -6.76 5.56
CA ARG A 145 -32.04 -5.39 5.12
C ARG A 145 -31.41 -5.36 3.71
N LEU A 146 -30.55 -6.34 3.37
CA LEU A 146 -30.00 -6.47 2.02
C LEU A 146 -31.08 -6.84 0.98
N ALA A 147 -32.09 -7.63 1.39
CA ALA A 147 -33.22 -7.92 0.53
C ALA A 147 -34.05 -6.67 0.23
N GLU A 148 -34.31 -5.83 1.24
CA GLU A 148 -35.01 -4.55 1.09
C GLU A 148 -34.23 -3.60 0.15
N ALA A 149 -32.94 -3.38 0.40
CA ALA A 149 -32.10 -2.52 -0.46
C ALA A 149 -32.01 -3.04 -1.89
N SER A 150 -31.91 -4.36 -2.07
CA SER A 150 -31.94 -4.99 -3.39
C SER A 150 -33.26 -4.79 -4.13
N ALA A 151 -34.40 -4.81 -3.41
CA ALA A 151 -35.71 -4.52 -3.99
C ALA A 151 -35.86 -3.05 -4.42
N GLU A 152 -35.12 -2.14 -3.81
CA GLU A 152 -34.99 -0.73 -4.22
C GLU A 152 -34.04 -0.52 -5.41
N GLY A 153 -33.44 -1.61 -5.95
CA GLY A 153 -32.58 -1.59 -7.14
C GLY A 153 -31.09 -1.54 -6.86
N ASP A 154 -30.64 -1.72 -5.62
CA ASP A 154 -29.21 -1.77 -5.31
C ASP A 154 -28.59 -3.13 -5.68
N GLU A 155 -27.84 -3.14 -6.78
CA GLU A 155 -27.11 -4.33 -7.24
C GLU A 155 -25.99 -4.75 -6.24
N THR A 156 -25.43 -3.79 -5.49
CA THR A 156 -24.41 -4.07 -4.47
C THR A 156 -25.02 -4.85 -3.30
N ALA A 157 -26.22 -4.47 -2.88
CA ALA A 157 -26.97 -5.21 -1.86
C ALA A 157 -27.31 -6.63 -2.33
N ALA A 158 -27.74 -6.78 -3.60
CA ALA A 158 -28.05 -8.08 -4.18
C ALA A 158 -26.80 -8.99 -4.23
N ARG A 159 -25.65 -8.44 -4.55
CA ARG A 159 -24.36 -9.16 -4.57
C ARG A 159 -23.94 -9.54 -3.14
N ALA A 160 -23.96 -8.59 -2.20
CA ALA A 160 -23.61 -8.84 -0.80
C ALA A 160 -24.50 -9.94 -0.18
N ARG A 161 -25.82 -9.88 -0.46
CA ARG A 161 -26.77 -10.91 -0.01
C ARG A 161 -26.40 -12.30 -0.49
N ARG A 162 -26.08 -12.46 -1.80
CA ARG A 162 -25.67 -13.75 -2.37
C ARG A 162 -24.39 -14.27 -1.69
N VAL A 163 -23.37 -13.41 -1.56
CA VAL A 163 -22.10 -13.77 -0.92
C VAL A 163 -22.34 -14.29 0.50
N ILE A 164 -23.14 -13.59 1.33
CA ILE A 164 -23.43 -14.01 2.70
C ILE A 164 -24.20 -15.34 2.72
N GLN A 165 -25.18 -15.54 1.82
CA GLN A 165 -25.94 -16.79 1.73
C GLN A 165 -25.04 -17.96 1.34
N ASP A 166 -24.10 -17.77 0.41
CA ASP A 166 -23.15 -18.81 -0.01
C ASP A 166 -22.21 -19.16 1.14
N MET A 167 -21.68 -18.17 1.86
CA MET A 167 -20.82 -18.37 3.03
C MET A 167 -21.52 -19.17 4.14
N LEU A 168 -22.77 -18.84 4.46
CA LEU A 168 -23.53 -19.56 5.48
C LEU A 168 -23.83 -21.01 5.07
N ARG A 169 -24.04 -21.25 3.77
CA ARG A 169 -24.21 -22.59 3.20
C ARG A 169 -22.96 -23.43 3.32
N ASP A 170 -21.81 -22.85 2.97
CA ASP A 170 -20.52 -23.50 3.08
C ASP A 170 -20.18 -23.82 4.55
N LEU A 171 -20.41 -22.87 5.46
CA LEU A 171 -20.20 -23.08 6.89
C LEU A 171 -21.04 -24.24 7.45
N ALA A 172 -22.29 -24.34 7.04
CA ALA A 172 -23.15 -25.44 7.45
C ALA A 172 -22.62 -26.79 6.93
N ARG A 173 -22.18 -26.83 5.67
CA ARG A 173 -21.57 -28.02 5.05
C ARG A 173 -20.31 -28.48 5.78
N TRP A 174 -19.41 -27.56 6.11
CA TRP A 174 -18.17 -27.88 6.83
C TRP A 174 -18.41 -28.36 8.26
N ARG A 175 -19.37 -27.77 8.98
CA ARG A 175 -19.77 -28.24 10.31
C ARG A 175 -20.30 -29.67 10.27
N GLU A 176 -21.11 -29.98 9.26
CA GLU A 176 -21.64 -31.34 9.09
C GLU A 176 -20.54 -32.34 8.74
N ALA A 177 -19.60 -31.96 7.85
CA ALA A 177 -18.48 -32.81 7.49
C ALA A 177 -17.54 -33.05 8.69
N LEU A 178 -17.22 -32.00 9.46
CA LEU A 178 -16.40 -32.13 10.66
C LEU A 178 -17.08 -33.03 11.70
N ALA A 179 -18.39 -32.86 11.94
CA ALA A 179 -19.12 -33.70 12.89
C ALA A 179 -19.14 -35.19 12.49
N ARG A 180 -19.12 -35.51 11.19
CA ARG A 180 -18.96 -36.90 10.71
C ARG A 180 -17.57 -37.43 11.01
N ALA A 181 -16.53 -36.65 10.66
CA ALA A 181 -15.14 -37.02 10.93
C ALA A 181 -14.86 -37.21 12.42
N GLU A 182 -15.44 -36.35 13.29
CA GLU A 182 -15.38 -36.50 14.75
C GLU A 182 -16.02 -37.81 15.23
N ALA A 183 -17.16 -38.18 14.66
CA ALA A 183 -17.85 -39.42 15.02
C ALA A 183 -17.07 -40.67 14.59
N GLU A 184 -16.35 -40.61 13.49
CA GLU A 184 -15.51 -41.67 12.94
C GLU A 184 -14.11 -41.70 13.55
N GLY A 185 -13.67 -40.58 14.17
CA GLY A 185 -12.32 -40.43 14.74
C GLY A 185 -11.25 -40.35 13.67
N ASP A 186 -11.56 -39.82 12.46
CA ASP A 186 -10.65 -39.73 11.33
C ASP A 186 -10.07 -38.31 11.20
N PRO A 187 -8.77 -38.10 11.57
CA PRO A 187 -8.12 -36.79 11.48
C PRO A 187 -7.92 -36.30 10.04
N GLU A 188 -7.76 -37.17 9.08
CA GLU A 188 -7.52 -36.79 7.69
C GLU A 188 -8.85 -36.36 7.03
N GLU A 189 -9.96 -37.07 7.28
CA GLU A 189 -11.28 -36.64 6.82
C GLU A 189 -11.68 -35.29 7.46
N ALA A 190 -11.37 -35.11 8.77
CA ALA A 190 -11.60 -33.84 9.45
C ALA A 190 -10.83 -32.67 8.80
N TYR A 191 -9.61 -32.92 8.35
CA TYR A 191 -8.80 -31.91 7.66
C TYR A 191 -9.31 -31.65 6.24
N GLU A 192 -9.54 -32.67 5.43
CA GLU A 192 -10.02 -32.52 4.06
C GLU A 192 -11.37 -31.79 3.99
N ALA A 193 -12.22 -31.97 4.99
CA ALA A 193 -13.46 -31.22 5.12
C ALA A 193 -13.26 -29.70 5.18
N LEU A 194 -12.10 -29.24 5.69
CA LEU A 194 -11.78 -27.82 5.90
C LEU A 194 -10.80 -27.26 4.86
N ARG A 195 -10.26 -28.10 3.98
CA ARG A 195 -9.24 -27.68 3.01
C ARG A 195 -9.68 -26.52 2.12
N GLU A 196 -10.98 -26.45 1.78
CA GLU A 196 -11.55 -25.36 1.01
C GLU A 196 -11.51 -23.99 1.73
N LEU A 197 -11.36 -23.96 3.07
CA LEU A 197 -11.17 -22.71 3.83
C LEU A 197 -9.82 -22.02 3.53
N LEU A 198 -8.85 -22.76 3.01
CA LEU A 198 -7.52 -22.25 2.65
C LEU A 198 -7.51 -21.56 1.28
N ASP A 199 -8.55 -21.77 0.46
CA ASP A 199 -8.67 -21.06 -0.82
C ASP A 199 -8.55 -19.56 -0.63
N PRO A 200 -7.63 -18.86 -1.35
CA PRO A 200 -7.36 -17.44 -1.13
C PRO A 200 -8.59 -16.56 -1.30
N ASP A 201 -9.46 -16.85 -2.26
CA ASP A 201 -10.67 -16.06 -2.53
C ASP A 201 -11.71 -16.24 -1.42
N ARG A 202 -11.90 -17.47 -0.94
CA ARG A 202 -12.79 -17.79 0.19
C ARG A 202 -12.25 -17.17 1.46
N ARG A 203 -10.97 -17.32 1.71
CA ARG A 203 -10.28 -16.73 2.87
C ARG A 203 -10.43 -15.21 2.91
N ALA A 204 -10.16 -14.50 1.81
CA ALA A 204 -10.33 -13.05 1.71
C ALA A 204 -11.79 -12.62 1.96
N MET A 205 -12.75 -13.47 1.58
CA MET A 205 -14.17 -13.25 1.85
C MET A 205 -14.49 -13.38 3.34
N PHE A 206 -13.96 -14.41 4.02
CA PHE A 206 -14.15 -14.62 5.47
C PHE A 206 -13.54 -13.50 6.29
N GLU A 207 -12.37 -13.00 5.92
CA GLU A 207 -11.66 -11.92 6.62
C GLU A 207 -12.45 -10.61 6.69
N ARG A 208 -13.39 -10.40 5.79
CA ARG A 208 -14.32 -9.25 5.84
C ARG A 208 -15.33 -9.35 7.00
N TYR A 209 -15.48 -10.53 7.59
CA TYR A 209 -16.49 -10.81 8.61
C TYR A 209 -15.83 -11.44 9.84
N PRO A 210 -15.48 -10.66 10.89
CA PRO A 210 -14.77 -11.16 12.07
C PRO A 210 -15.46 -12.37 12.74
N ARG A 211 -16.79 -12.45 12.66
CA ARG A 211 -17.52 -13.61 13.18
C ARG A 211 -17.25 -14.88 12.37
N MET A 212 -17.09 -14.76 11.06
CA MET A 212 -16.73 -15.91 10.20
C MET A 212 -15.30 -16.38 10.45
N VAL A 213 -14.40 -15.45 10.77
CA VAL A 213 -13.04 -15.78 11.23
C VAL A 213 -13.11 -16.66 12.48
N ALA A 214 -13.89 -16.27 13.49
CA ALA A 214 -14.07 -17.06 14.71
C ALA A 214 -14.70 -18.44 14.45
N GLU A 215 -15.62 -18.55 13.49
CA GLU A 215 -16.20 -19.84 13.08
C GLU A 215 -15.18 -20.74 12.38
N ALA A 216 -14.32 -20.16 11.51
CA ALA A 216 -13.25 -20.91 10.87
C ALA A 216 -12.22 -21.40 11.90
N GLU A 217 -11.84 -20.56 12.86
CA GLU A 217 -10.98 -20.98 13.98
C GLU A 217 -11.57 -22.15 14.77
N ALA A 218 -12.87 -22.08 15.06
CA ALA A 218 -13.55 -23.16 15.80
C ALA A 218 -13.56 -24.48 15.00
N LEU A 219 -13.72 -24.42 13.67
CA LEU A 219 -13.66 -25.59 12.81
C LEU A 219 -12.25 -26.21 12.79
N TYR A 220 -11.20 -25.41 12.67
CA TYR A 220 -9.81 -25.89 12.75
C TYR A 220 -9.50 -26.48 14.14
N ALA A 221 -9.98 -25.83 15.21
CA ALA A 221 -9.81 -26.34 16.57
C ALA A 221 -10.52 -27.71 16.75
N GLY A 222 -11.72 -27.90 16.16
CA GLY A 222 -12.42 -29.17 16.13
C GLY A 222 -11.60 -30.25 15.41
N ALA A 223 -11.10 -29.99 14.19
CA ALA A 223 -10.27 -30.92 13.47
C ALA A 223 -8.95 -31.27 14.20
N ALA A 224 -8.35 -30.27 14.85
CA ALA A 224 -7.17 -30.47 15.71
C ALA A 224 -7.48 -31.35 16.94
N ALA A 225 -8.70 -31.29 17.47
CA ALA A 225 -9.15 -32.13 18.59
C ALA A 225 -9.29 -33.59 18.17
N VAL A 226 -9.66 -33.89 16.93
CA VAL A 226 -9.67 -35.24 16.35
C VAL A 226 -8.25 -35.78 16.12
N GLY A 227 -7.21 -34.92 16.20
CA GLY A 227 -5.79 -35.29 16.06
C GLY A 227 -5.12 -34.83 14.77
N SER A 228 -5.77 -33.98 13.97
CA SER A 228 -5.16 -33.43 12.76
C SER A 228 -4.08 -32.40 13.07
N ALA A 229 -2.82 -32.80 12.85
CA ALA A 229 -1.68 -31.89 13.00
C ALA A 229 -1.64 -30.81 11.90
N LYS A 230 -2.15 -31.11 10.70
CA LYS A 230 -2.31 -30.14 9.61
C LYS A 230 -3.27 -29.02 10.02
N ALA A 231 -4.40 -29.37 10.63
CA ALA A 231 -5.38 -28.37 11.10
C ALA A 231 -4.81 -27.43 12.16
N LEU A 232 -3.87 -27.89 13.00
CA LEU A 232 -3.15 -27.02 13.94
C LEU A 232 -2.31 -25.96 13.23
N VAL A 233 -1.62 -26.34 12.16
CA VAL A 233 -0.82 -25.39 11.37
C VAL A 233 -1.73 -24.36 10.68
N ASP A 234 -2.81 -24.81 10.08
CA ASP A 234 -3.75 -23.91 9.40
C ASP A 234 -4.46 -22.96 10.37
N GLN A 235 -4.85 -23.46 11.55
CA GLN A 235 -5.33 -22.61 12.64
C GLN A 235 -4.29 -21.56 13.02
N ALA A 236 -3.04 -21.98 13.18
CA ALA A 236 -1.94 -21.08 13.52
C ALA A 236 -1.72 -20.00 12.45
N LEU A 237 -1.70 -20.38 11.17
CA LEU A 237 -1.59 -19.44 10.05
C LEU A 237 -2.76 -18.46 9.98
N PHE A 238 -3.93 -18.89 10.44
CA PHE A 238 -5.12 -18.07 10.47
C PHE A 238 -5.05 -17.00 11.57
N ILE A 239 -4.67 -17.39 12.80
CA ILE A 239 -4.58 -16.48 13.95
C ILE A 239 -3.31 -15.63 13.97
N ALA A 240 -2.22 -16.07 13.32
CA ALA A 240 -0.93 -15.36 13.28
C ALA A 240 -1.01 -13.98 12.60
N ARG A 241 -2.12 -13.63 11.96
CA ARG A 241 -2.37 -12.30 11.39
C ARG A 241 -2.65 -11.24 12.44
N ASP A 242 -3.15 -11.64 13.61
CA ASP A 242 -3.23 -10.78 14.77
C ASP A 242 -1.90 -10.84 15.53
N PRO A 243 -1.09 -9.76 15.50
CA PRO A 243 0.20 -9.75 16.17
C PRO A 243 0.12 -10.05 17.66
N SER A 244 -1.03 -9.76 18.31
CA SER A 244 -1.24 -10.03 19.74
C SER A 244 -1.39 -11.52 20.06
N ARG A 245 -1.65 -12.36 19.04
CA ARG A 245 -1.86 -13.82 19.16
C ARG A 245 -0.68 -14.64 18.63
N TRP A 246 0.45 -13.98 18.37
CA TRP A 246 1.62 -14.63 17.78
C TRP A 246 2.15 -15.82 18.61
N ASP A 247 2.24 -15.67 19.91
CA ASP A 247 2.72 -16.74 20.79
C ASP A 247 1.78 -17.95 20.80
N GLU A 248 0.47 -17.69 20.70
CA GLU A 248 -0.55 -18.74 20.57
C GLU A 248 -0.39 -19.49 19.24
N ALA A 249 -0.23 -18.76 18.13
CA ALA A 249 0.00 -19.35 16.81
C ALA A 249 1.26 -20.24 16.81
N ARG A 250 2.37 -19.73 17.33
CA ARG A 250 3.63 -20.47 17.43
C ARG A 250 3.47 -21.77 18.22
N ALA A 251 2.81 -21.72 19.37
CA ALA A 251 2.56 -22.91 20.18
C ALA A 251 1.75 -24.00 19.44
N LEU A 252 0.80 -23.59 18.58
CA LEU A 252 0.04 -24.55 17.74
C LEU A 252 0.94 -25.23 16.72
N VAL A 253 1.85 -24.51 16.05
CA VAL A 253 2.79 -25.10 15.09
C VAL A 253 3.80 -26.00 15.78
N GLU A 254 4.34 -25.60 16.95
CA GLU A 254 5.24 -26.43 17.76
C GLU A 254 4.53 -27.74 18.19
N ARG A 255 3.25 -27.66 18.55
CA ARG A 255 2.44 -28.84 18.86
C ARG A 255 2.25 -29.75 17.64
N ALA A 256 2.00 -29.16 16.45
CA ALA A 256 1.87 -29.92 15.20
C ALA A 256 3.18 -30.65 14.84
N HIS A 257 4.32 -29.98 15.04
CA HIS A 257 5.65 -30.61 14.90
C HIS A 257 5.83 -31.77 15.88
N GLY A 258 5.47 -31.59 17.14
CA GLY A 258 5.50 -32.64 18.15
C GLY A 258 4.59 -33.86 17.85
N LEU A 259 3.57 -33.68 17.00
CA LEU A 259 2.71 -34.75 16.48
C LEU A 259 3.29 -35.42 15.20
N GLY A 260 4.47 -35.00 14.75
CA GLY A 260 5.15 -35.56 13.58
C GLY A 260 4.70 -34.99 12.25
N TYR A 261 4.14 -33.79 12.22
CA TYR A 261 3.81 -33.12 10.95
C TYR A 261 5.02 -32.32 10.45
N ASP A 262 5.64 -32.81 9.39
CA ASP A 262 6.91 -32.31 8.86
C ASP A 262 6.81 -30.88 8.32
N GLY A 263 5.67 -30.50 7.72
CA GLY A 263 5.40 -29.13 7.27
C GLY A 263 5.43 -28.08 8.39
N ALA A 264 5.24 -28.48 9.64
CA ALA A 264 5.33 -27.57 10.78
C ALA A 264 6.74 -27.00 10.97
N ALA A 265 7.79 -27.80 10.77
CA ALA A 265 9.18 -27.34 10.85
C ALA A 265 9.47 -26.26 9.79
N TYR A 266 8.96 -26.43 8.57
CA TYR A 266 9.08 -25.40 7.54
C TYR A 266 8.41 -24.07 7.97
N VAL A 267 7.19 -24.12 8.48
CA VAL A 267 6.47 -22.92 8.97
C VAL A 267 7.23 -22.23 10.10
N LEU A 268 7.76 -23.00 11.06
CA LEU A 268 8.60 -22.45 12.14
C LEU A 268 9.88 -21.79 11.59
N GLY A 269 10.47 -22.35 10.54
CA GLY A 269 11.61 -21.77 9.85
C GLY A 269 11.29 -20.44 9.20
N VAL A 270 10.19 -20.36 8.46
CA VAL A 270 9.70 -19.10 7.85
C VAL A 270 9.43 -18.06 8.93
N TRP A 271 8.77 -18.43 10.00
CA TRP A 271 8.45 -17.51 11.08
C TRP A 271 9.68 -17.04 11.87
N ALA A 272 10.68 -17.90 12.07
CA ALA A 272 11.95 -17.51 12.67
C ALA A 272 12.71 -16.53 11.75
N GLU A 273 12.69 -16.75 10.43
CA GLU A 273 13.29 -15.81 9.47
C GLU A 273 12.58 -14.45 9.49
N GLU A 274 11.25 -14.43 9.46
CA GLU A 274 10.43 -13.22 9.57
C GLU A 274 10.71 -12.43 10.88
N ASN A 275 11.00 -13.12 11.97
CA ASN A 275 11.39 -12.49 13.24
C ASN A 275 12.88 -12.13 13.31
N GLY A 276 13.66 -12.43 12.25
CA GLY A 276 15.09 -12.19 12.20
C GLY A 276 15.91 -13.15 13.05
N GLU A 277 15.32 -14.24 13.51
CA GLU A 277 16.00 -15.33 14.24
C GLU A 277 16.68 -16.26 13.23
N LEU A 278 17.61 -15.72 12.42
CA LEU A 278 18.12 -16.41 11.24
C LEU A 278 18.84 -17.73 11.52
N ARG A 279 19.44 -17.89 12.70
CA ARG A 279 20.03 -19.19 13.13
C ARG A 279 18.96 -20.22 13.39
N THR A 280 17.94 -19.83 14.13
CA THR A 280 16.77 -20.67 14.42
C THR A 280 16.05 -21.06 13.14
N ALA A 281 15.94 -20.12 12.17
CA ALA A 281 15.40 -20.40 10.84
C ALA A 281 16.21 -21.48 10.10
N GLU A 282 17.56 -21.36 10.08
CA GLU A 282 18.43 -22.39 9.47
C GLU A 282 18.23 -23.77 10.13
N GLU A 283 18.11 -23.83 11.44
CA GLU A 283 17.88 -25.06 12.19
C GLU A 283 16.53 -25.70 11.82
N TRP A 284 15.47 -24.91 11.78
CA TRP A 284 14.14 -25.39 11.40
C TRP A 284 14.05 -25.83 9.94
N TYR A 285 14.68 -25.12 9.01
CA TYR A 285 14.70 -25.54 7.61
C TYR A 285 15.47 -26.86 7.41
N ARG A 286 16.58 -27.08 8.15
CA ARG A 286 17.27 -28.38 8.14
C ARG A 286 16.41 -29.49 8.73
N THR A 287 15.70 -29.20 9.82
CA THR A 287 14.77 -30.17 10.43
C THR A 287 13.65 -30.55 9.44
N ALA A 288 13.13 -29.58 8.68
CA ALA A 288 12.10 -29.84 7.68
C ALA A 288 12.63 -30.71 6.52
N ASP A 289 13.88 -30.51 6.08
CA ASP A 289 14.51 -31.30 5.05
C ASP A 289 14.79 -32.75 5.50
N GLU A 290 15.28 -32.92 6.74
CA GLU A 290 15.58 -34.25 7.33
C GLU A 290 14.31 -35.08 7.52
N ALA A 291 13.19 -34.46 7.88
CA ALA A 291 11.94 -35.15 8.19
C ALA A 291 11.23 -35.69 6.95
N ASP A 292 11.18 -34.91 5.86
CA ASP A 292 10.42 -35.24 4.63
C ASP A 292 11.32 -35.79 3.50
N GLY A 293 12.64 -35.98 3.77
CA GLY A 293 13.59 -36.49 2.77
C GLY A 293 13.76 -35.58 1.55
N GLY A 294 13.57 -34.27 1.74
CA GLY A 294 13.75 -33.25 0.71
C GLY A 294 12.60 -32.26 0.58
N HIS A 295 12.29 -31.53 1.66
CA HIS A 295 11.26 -30.48 1.59
C HIS A 295 11.72 -29.32 0.67
N ILE A 296 11.23 -29.28 -0.57
CA ILE A 296 11.68 -28.38 -1.65
C ILE A 296 11.78 -26.92 -1.17
N TRP A 297 10.75 -26.41 -0.51
CA TRP A 297 10.73 -25.01 -0.06
C TRP A 297 11.67 -24.72 1.12
N ALA A 298 11.92 -25.72 1.98
CA ALA A 298 12.92 -25.59 3.04
C ALA A 298 14.33 -25.52 2.46
N CYS A 299 14.66 -26.42 1.51
CA CYS A 299 15.93 -26.38 0.76
C CYS A 299 16.09 -25.07 0.01
N PHE A 300 15.03 -24.56 -0.66
CA PHE A 300 15.06 -23.29 -1.36
C PHE A 300 15.34 -22.12 -0.41
N ASN A 301 14.57 -21.98 0.67
CA ASN A 301 14.74 -20.89 1.62
C ASN A 301 16.11 -20.93 2.29
N LEU A 302 16.59 -22.12 2.66
CA LEU A 302 17.93 -22.30 3.21
C LEU A 302 19.02 -21.94 2.18
N GLY A 303 18.83 -22.32 0.92
CA GLY A 303 19.70 -21.94 -0.19
C GLY A 303 19.76 -20.43 -0.37
N VAL A 304 18.62 -19.76 -0.42
CA VAL A 304 18.51 -18.30 -0.54
C VAL A 304 19.17 -17.60 0.66
N LEU A 305 18.94 -18.10 1.88
CA LEU A 305 19.58 -17.56 3.09
C LEU A 305 21.09 -17.69 3.03
N CYS A 306 21.61 -18.82 2.52
CA CYS A 306 23.05 -19.03 2.29
C CYS A 306 23.60 -18.09 1.20
N VAL A 307 22.87 -17.82 0.10
CA VAL A 307 23.27 -16.82 -0.93
C VAL A 307 23.43 -15.45 -0.28
N ARG A 308 22.46 -15.03 0.53
CA ARG A 308 22.51 -13.74 1.27
C ARG A 308 23.72 -13.65 2.18
N GLN A 309 24.12 -14.75 2.76
CA GLN A 309 25.30 -14.86 3.64
C GLN A 309 26.61 -15.10 2.87
N ARG A 310 26.59 -15.13 1.53
CA ARG A 310 27.77 -15.44 0.69
C ARG A 310 28.38 -16.83 0.97
N ARG A 311 27.61 -17.74 1.51
CA ARG A 311 27.97 -19.17 1.68
C ARG A 311 27.64 -19.93 0.39
N LEU A 312 28.28 -19.55 -0.72
CA LEU A 312 27.85 -19.90 -2.09
C LEU A 312 27.88 -21.40 -2.39
N ASP A 313 28.86 -22.13 -1.84
CA ASP A 313 28.97 -23.58 -2.06
C ASP A 313 27.88 -24.36 -1.30
N GLU A 314 27.49 -23.86 -0.13
CA GLU A 314 26.38 -24.41 0.64
C GLU A 314 25.03 -24.04 0.02
N ALA A 315 24.89 -22.79 -0.43
CA ALA A 315 23.73 -22.34 -1.16
C ALA A 315 23.43 -23.19 -2.39
N GLU A 316 24.46 -23.43 -3.22
CA GLU A 316 24.32 -24.25 -4.42
C GLU A 316 23.91 -25.69 -4.10
N ARG A 317 24.46 -26.29 -3.03
CA ARG A 317 24.05 -27.62 -2.60
C ARG A 317 22.58 -27.70 -2.22
N TRP A 318 22.07 -26.72 -1.44
CA TRP A 318 20.68 -26.67 -1.02
C TRP A 318 19.72 -26.41 -2.18
N LEU A 319 20.07 -25.47 -3.08
CA LEU A 319 19.25 -25.19 -4.26
C LEU A 319 19.18 -26.40 -5.21
N ARG A 320 20.29 -27.14 -5.41
CA ARG A 320 20.27 -28.36 -6.21
C ARG A 320 19.55 -29.53 -5.53
N ALA A 321 19.47 -29.53 -4.19
CA ALA A 321 18.69 -30.54 -3.46
C ALA A 321 17.19 -30.42 -3.72
N THR A 322 16.69 -29.29 -4.23
CA THR A 322 15.31 -29.14 -4.68
C THR A 322 14.96 -30.03 -5.89
N GLY A 323 15.97 -30.53 -6.62
CA GLY A 323 15.77 -31.32 -7.83
C GLY A 323 15.37 -30.51 -9.06
N VAL A 324 15.30 -29.17 -8.97
CA VAL A 324 14.97 -28.27 -10.07
C VAL A 324 16.27 -27.75 -10.70
N ASP A 325 16.40 -27.87 -12.01
CA ASP A 325 17.48 -27.31 -12.80
C ASP A 325 16.95 -26.60 -14.06
N GLU A 326 17.85 -25.94 -14.80
CA GLU A 326 17.49 -25.14 -15.98
C GLU A 326 16.87 -25.98 -17.12
N GLU A 327 17.21 -27.28 -17.20
CA GLU A 327 16.74 -28.17 -18.27
C GLU A 327 15.39 -28.81 -17.93
N SER A 328 15.12 -29.05 -16.64
CA SER A 328 13.93 -29.77 -16.16
C SER A 328 12.77 -28.84 -15.75
N ARG A 329 13.02 -27.52 -15.65
CA ARG A 329 12.04 -26.55 -15.16
C ARG A 329 10.79 -26.46 -16.04
N ASP A 330 9.63 -26.30 -15.39
CA ASP A 330 8.42 -25.83 -16.07
C ASP A 330 8.47 -24.27 -16.13
N PRO A 331 8.54 -23.67 -17.36
CA PRO A 331 8.60 -22.22 -17.50
C PRO A 331 7.32 -21.49 -17.06
N PHE A 332 6.28 -22.19 -16.70
CA PHE A 332 5.03 -21.65 -16.15
C PHE A 332 4.92 -21.83 -14.63
N ASP A 333 5.87 -22.53 -13.98
CA ASP A 333 5.95 -22.65 -12.53
C ASP A 333 6.85 -21.53 -11.96
N GLU A 334 6.23 -20.53 -11.35
CA GLU A 334 6.93 -19.39 -10.72
C GLU A 334 7.88 -19.82 -9.60
N GLY A 335 7.60 -20.94 -8.94
CA GLY A 335 8.44 -21.49 -7.89
C GLY A 335 9.75 -22.06 -8.43
N GLU A 336 9.68 -22.83 -9.51
CA GLU A 336 10.86 -23.39 -10.18
C GLU A 336 11.71 -22.28 -10.80
N GLU A 337 11.09 -21.24 -11.39
CA GLU A 337 11.78 -20.04 -11.90
C GLU A 337 12.58 -19.33 -10.81
N ARG A 338 12.05 -19.23 -9.59
CA ARG A 338 12.75 -18.63 -8.45
C ARG A 338 13.99 -19.42 -8.05
N ILE A 339 13.94 -20.75 -8.11
CA ILE A 339 15.08 -21.64 -7.81
C ILE A 339 16.19 -21.43 -8.84
N VAL A 340 15.85 -21.43 -10.14
CA VAL A 340 16.82 -21.19 -11.23
C VAL A 340 17.45 -19.79 -11.10
N THR A 341 16.66 -18.76 -10.86
CA THR A 341 17.14 -17.38 -10.63
C THR A 341 18.11 -17.30 -9.45
N ALA A 342 17.88 -18.06 -8.38
CA ALA A 342 18.80 -18.14 -7.24
C ALA A 342 20.14 -18.80 -7.63
N LEU A 343 20.14 -19.85 -8.44
CA LEU A 343 21.34 -20.51 -8.97
C LEU A 343 22.13 -19.57 -9.90
N GLU A 344 21.47 -18.85 -10.80
CA GLU A 344 22.09 -17.83 -11.65
C GLU A 344 22.73 -16.71 -10.83
N SER A 345 22.09 -16.31 -9.74
CA SER A 345 22.62 -15.31 -8.80
C SER A 345 23.94 -15.75 -8.16
N ILE A 346 24.11 -17.05 -7.86
CA ILE A 346 25.38 -17.60 -7.36
C ILE A 346 26.48 -17.45 -8.41
N ALA A 347 26.19 -17.80 -9.67
CA ALA A 347 27.15 -17.67 -10.76
C ALA A 347 27.56 -16.21 -10.98
N ALA A 348 26.59 -15.28 -10.96
CA ALA A 348 26.84 -13.85 -11.08
C ALA A 348 27.70 -13.29 -9.92
N ILE A 349 27.46 -13.73 -8.68
CA ILE A 349 28.25 -13.33 -7.51
C ILE A 349 29.69 -13.85 -7.63
N ARG A 350 29.88 -15.11 -8.06
CA ARG A 350 31.21 -15.70 -8.24
C ARG A 350 32.02 -15.00 -9.35
N ALA A 351 31.34 -14.49 -10.38
CA ALA A 351 31.96 -13.78 -11.51
C ALA A 351 32.39 -12.34 -11.18
N ASP A 352 31.82 -11.75 -10.11
CA ASP A 352 32.05 -10.36 -9.72
C ASP A 352 32.67 -10.27 -8.31
N PRO A 353 34.01 -10.09 -8.21
CA PRO A 353 34.68 -10.00 -6.91
C PRO A 353 34.21 -8.83 -6.04
N GLU A 354 33.63 -7.76 -6.62
CA GLU A 354 33.11 -6.62 -5.85
C GLU A 354 31.84 -6.98 -5.07
N ARG A 355 31.16 -8.05 -5.46
CA ARG A 355 30.00 -8.60 -4.74
C ARG A 355 30.37 -9.50 -3.55
N MET A 356 31.67 -9.78 -3.37
CA MET A 356 32.17 -10.51 -2.21
C MET A 356 32.45 -9.55 -1.05
N PRO A 357 32.48 -10.03 0.21
CA PRO A 357 32.75 -9.20 1.37
C PRO A 357 34.09 -8.46 1.23
N PRO A 358 34.14 -7.14 1.47
CA PRO A 358 35.42 -6.40 1.44
C PRO A 358 36.38 -6.89 2.52
N ALA A 359 37.61 -7.23 2.11
CA ALA A 359 38.63 -7.79 3.04
C ALA A 359 38.94 -6.86 4.22
N GLU A 360 38.89 -5.53 4.02
CA GLU A 360 39.11 -4.53 5.07
C GLU A 360 38.20 -4.69 6.29
N TRP A 361 36.96 -5.15 6.10
CA TRP A 361 36.01 -5.36 7.19
C TRP A 361 36.37 -6.61 7.98
N ALA A 362 36.89 -7.66 7.33
CA ALA A 362 37.37 -8.86 8.01
C ALA A 362 38.56 -8.55 8.93
N GLU A 363 39.49 -7.67 8.47
CA GLU A 363 40.63 -7.22 9.29
C GLU A 363 40.21 -6.36 10.49
N ARG A 364 39.18 -5.52 10.34
CA ARG A 364 38.67 -4.64 11.40
C ARG A 364 37.78 -5.36 12.43
N LEU A 365 37.19 -6.50 12.05
CA LEU A 365 36.19 -7.21 12.84
C LEU A 365 36.66 -7.59 14.26
N PRO A 366 37.89 -8.13 14.47
CA PRO A 366 38.35 -8.46 15.82
C PRO A 366 38.39 -7.27 16.79
N GLY A 367 38.84 -6.10 16.28
CA GLY A 367 38.90 -4.87 17.10
C GLY A 367 37.51 -4.32 17.43
N LEU A 368 36.56 -4.39 16.47
CA LEU A 368 35.16 -4.01 16.70
C LEU A 368 34.49 -4.96 17.68
N ARG A 369 34.79 -6.27 17.61
CA ARG A 369 34.28 -7.28 18.55
C ARG A 369 34.74 -6.99 19.99
N ALA A 370 36.03 -6.75 20.19
CA ALA A 370 36.58 -6.45 21.52
C ALA A 370 35.89 -5.20 22.12
N ARG A 371 35.68 -4.15 21.32
CA ARG A 371 34.94 -2.97 21.75
C ARG A 371 33.48 -3.28 22.09
N ALA A 372 32.80 -4.11 21.30
CA ALA A 372 31.42 -4.50 21.55
C ALA A 372 31.26 -5.40 22.79
N GLU A 373 32.29 -6.18 23.18
CA GLU A 373 32.25 -7.01 24.39
C GLU A 373 32.28 -6.16 25.67
N GLU A 374 32.97 -5.02 25.64
CA GLU A 374 33.13 -4.10 26.79
C GLU A 374 32.28 -2.83 26.69
N GLY A 375 31.75 -2.53 25.51
CA GLY A 375 31.07 -1.28 25.17
C GLY A 375 29.55 -1.29 25.33
N GLY A 376 28.92 -0.22 24.79
CA GLY A 376 27.49 0.01 24.84
C GLY A 376 26.81 -0.09 23.47
N PRO A 377 25.56 0.46 23.35
CA PRO A 377 24.74 0.35 22.16
C PRO A 377 25.39 0.81 20.86
N ASP A 378 26.22 1.86 20.88
CA ASP A 378 26.91 2.36 19.69
C ASP A 378 28.01 1.38 19.22
N ASP A 379 28.76 0.75 20.14
CA ASP A 379 29.75 -0.25 19.80
C ASP A 379 29.10 -1.55 19.31
N TRP A 380 27.94 -1.93 19.88
CA TRP A 380 27.13 -3.05 19.41
C TRP A 380 26.62 -2.82 18.01
N TYR A 381 26.11 -1.61 17.72
CA TYR A 381 25.69 -1.22 16.38
C TYR A 381 26.87 -1.28 15.38
N ALA A 382 28.03 -0.71 15.74
CA ALA A 382 29.19 -0.69 14.85
C ALA A 382 29.70 -2.10 14.52
N TYR A 383 29.66 -3.00 15.49
CA TYR A 383 30.01 -4.40 15.27
C TYR A 383 28.98 -5.13 14.41
N ALA A 384 27.68 -4.89 14.65
CA ALA A 384 26.58 -5.43 13.84
C ALA A 384 26.68 -4.94 12.38
N ASP A 385 26.95 -3.65 12.14
CA ASP A 385 27.14 -3.09 10.80
C ASP A 385 28.33 -3.74 10.06
N ALA A 386 29.43 -4.00 10.75
CA ALA A 386 30.57 -4.73 10.18
C ALA A 386 30.22 -6.18 9.84
N LEU A 387 29.49 -6.87 10.70
CA LEU A 387 28.99 -8.22 10.45
C LEU A 387 28.05 -8.26 9.24
N MET A 388 27.14 -7.28 9.12
CA MET A 388 26.25 -7.15 7.97
C MET A 388 27.03 -6.98 6.67
N ARG A 389 28.07 -6.13 6.64
CA ARG A 389 28.96 -5.94 5.46
C ARG A 389 29.75 -7.20 5.10
N LEU A 390 29.99 -8.07 6.06
CA LEU A 390 30.61 -9.39 5.87
C LEU A 390 29.58 -10.48 5.58
N TYR A 391 28.31 -10.11 5.37
CA TYR A 391 27.19 -11.03 5.13
C TYR A 391 26.97 -12.07 6.25
N ARG A 392 27.47 -11.81 7.46
CA ARG A 392 27.22 -12.61 8.67
C ARG A 392 25.90 -12.20 9.29
N LEU A 393 24.80 -12.38 8.52
CA LEU A 393 23.49 -11.82 8.84
C LEU A 393 22.89 -12.31 10.16
N PRO A 394 22.99 -13.60 10.55
CA PRO A 394 22.46 -14.06 11.83
C PRO A 394 23.12 -13.38 13.03
N GLU A 395 24.43 -13.22 12.97
CA GLU A 395 25.17 -12.54 14.03
C GLU A 395 24.90 -11.04 14.06
N ALA A 396 24.79 -10.42 12.87
CA ALA A 396 24.43 -9.01 12.77
C ALA A 396 23.04 -8.74 13.40
N ALA A 397 22.06 -9.62 13.13
CA ALA A 397 20.72 -9.52 13.69
C ALA A 397 20.74 -9.56 15.22
N ASP A 398 21.51 -10.49 15.82
CA ASP A 398 21.63 -10.62 17.26
C ASP A 398 22.21 -9.34 17.90
N TRP A 399 23.24 -8.77 17.27
CA TRP A 399 23.87 -7.56 17.79
C TRP A 399 23.05 -6.29 17.56
N TYR A 400 22.32 -6.17 16.45
CA TYR A 400 21.36 -5.08 16.26
C TYR A 400 20.24 -5.13 17.30
N ARG A 401 19.70 -6.34 17.59
CA ARG A 401 18.69 -6.52 18.66
C ARG A 401 19.25 -6.13 20.03
N LYS A 402 20.48 -6.58 20.33
CA LYS A 402 21.16 -6.23 21.58
C LYS A 402 21.36 -4.73 21.72
N ALA A 403 21.69 -4.04 20.62
CA ALA A 403 21.84 -2.58 20.61
C ALA A 403 20.53 -1.87 20.94
N GLY A 404 19.40 -2.32 20.38
CA GLY A 404 18.06 -1.86 20.70
C GLY A 404 17.80 -0.37 20.43
N THR A 405 18.77 0.35 19.86
CA THR A 405 18.59 1.77 19.52
C THR A 405 17.71 1.92 18.28
N PRO A 406 16.99 3.05 18.09
CA PRO A 406 16.18 3.30 16.90
C PRO A 406 16.94 3.06 15.60
N ARG A 407 18.21 3.49 15.55
CA ARG A 407 19.09 3.27 14.39
C ARG A 407 19.39 1.78 14.17
N ALA A 408 19.62 1.02 15.23
CA ALA A 408 19.91 -0.41 15.13
C ALA A 408 18.67 -1.21 14.72
N LEU A 409 17.52 -0.87 15.29
CA LEU A 409 16.25 -1.49 14.93
C LEU A 409 15.87 -1.20 13.46
N LEU A 410 16.09 0.03 13.01
CA LEU A 410 15.90 0.40 11.60
C LEU A 410 16.81 -0.41 10.67
N ALA A 411 18.09 -0.56 11.02
CA ALA A 411 19.04 -1.36 10.25
C ALA A 411 18.61 -2.85 10.20
N LEU A 412 18.18 -3.40 11.33
CA LEU A 412 17.64 -4.74 11.41
C LEU A 412 16.38 -4.90 10.54
N GLY A 413 15.41 -3.98 10.66
CA GLY A 413 14.20 -4.03 9.87
C GLY A 413 14.47 -4.00 8.37
N ARG A 414 15.38 -3.15 7.90
CA ARG A 414 15.81 -3.09 6.50
C ARG A 414 16.48 -4.40 6.06
N MET A 415 17.40 -4.91 6.86
CA MET A 415 18.10 -6.17 6.57
C MET A 415 17.10 -7.34 6.40
N LEU A 416 16.07 -7.40 7.23
CA LEU A 416 15.05 -8.44 7.19
C LEU A 416 14.10 -8.25 6.01
N TYR A 417 13.68 -7.01 5.77
CA TYR A 417 12.76 -6.68 4.68
C TYR A 417 13.34 -6.94 3.29
N GLU A 418 14.60 -6.54 3.06
CA GLU A 418 15.32 -6.78 1.79
C GLU A 418 15.54 -8.29 1.51
N GLY A 419 15.40 -9.11 2.53
CA GLY A 419 15.50 -10.56 2.42
C GLY A 419 14.33 -11.28 1.77
N GLY A 420 13.23 -10.58 1.48
CA GLY A 420 12.12 -11.11 0.67
C GLY A 420 11.19 -12.12 1.36
N GLY A 421 11.39 -12.43 2.66
CA GLY A 421 10.61 -13.45 3.38
C GLY A 421 9.50 -12.91 4.28
N ALA A 422 9.46 -11.62 4.53
CA ALA A 422 8.64 -11.07 5.59
C ALA A 422 7.26 -10.59 5.11
N ASN A 423 6.21 -10.91 5.86
CA ASN A 423 5.00 -10.11 5.87
C ASN A 423 5.39 -8.68 6.31
N GLY A 424 5.42 -7.73 5.36
CA GLY A 424 5.98 -6.39 5.57
C GLY A 424 5.43 -5.68 6.80
N VAL A 425 4.15 -5.87 7.14
CA VAL A 425 3.50 -5.23 8.31
C VAL A 425 4.16 -5.65 9.64
N ARG A 426 4.73 -6.85 9.74
CA ARG A 426 5.47 -7.31 10.93
C ARG A 426 6.80 -6.58 11.12
N MET A 427 7.31 -5.95 10.07
CA MET A 427 8.54 -5.16 10.17
C MET A 427 8.32 -3.76 10.72
N VAL A 428 7.09 -3.25 10.73
CA VAL A 428 6.75 -1.90 11.20
C VAL A 428 7.34 -1.58 12.58
N PRO A 429 7.27 -2.47 13.61
CA PRO A 429 7.84 -2.21 14.92
C PRO A 429 9.36 -1.92 14.92
N TYR A 430 10.10 -2.38 13.92
CA TYR A 430 11.51 -2.09 13.78
C TYR A 430 11.79 -0.69 13.23
N TYR A 431 10.84 -0.12 12.46
CA TYR A 431 10.96 1.21 11.85
C TYR A 431 10.38 2.33 12.72
N GLU A 432 9.34 2.04 13.52
CA GLU A 432 8.63 3.03 14.32
C GLU A 432 9.52 3.85 15.26
N PRO A 433 10.50 3.27 15.99
CA PRO A 433 11.36 4.06 16.89
C PRO A 433 12.15 5.13 16.15
N ALA A 434 12.73 4.81 14.99
CA ALA A 434 13.46 5.77 14.18
C ALA A 434 12.52 6.85 13.57
N ALA A 435 11.36 6.44 13.09
CA ALA A 435 10.34 7.37 12.59
C ALA A 435 9.83 8.30 13.70
N ALA A 436 9.74 7.84 14.95
CA ALA A 436 9.35 8.66 16.10
C ALA A 436 10.40 9.75 16.40
N GLU A 437 11.68 9.44 16.22
CA GLU A 437 12.79 10.39 16.34
C GLU A 437 12.92 11.35 15.15
N GLY A 438 12.09 11.21 14.12
CA GLY A 438 12.06 12.09 12.96
C GLY A 438 12.86 11.59 11.75
N ASP A 439 13.22 10.30 11.69
CA ASP A 439 13.82 9.70 10.50
C ASP A 439 12.78 9.64 9.37
N ALA A 440 12.99 10.48 8.34
CA ALA A 440 12.09 10.58 7.20
C ALA A 440 12.08 9.31 6.33
N GLY A 441 13.20 8.58 6.29
CA GLY A 441 13.34 7.33 5.56
C GLY A 441 12.56 6.21 6.24
N ALA A 442 12.65 6.09 7.56
CA ALA A 442 11.89 5.12 8.33
C ALA A 442 10.37 5.35 8.19
N ALA A 443 9.92 6.61 8.27
CA ALA A 443 8.52 6.95 8.05
C ALA A 443 8.06 6.60 6.62
N TYR A 444 8.91 6.80 5.60
CA TYR A 444 8.63 6.39 4.23
C TYR A 444 8.55 4.87 4.08
N ASP A 445 9.48 4.12 4.69
CA ASP A 445 9.49 2.66 4.63
C ASP A 445 8.21 2.07 5.26
N ILE A 446 7.73 2.61 6.41
CA ILE A 446 6.44 2.22 7.00
C ILE A 446 5.29 2.51 6.03
N GLY A 447 5.26 3.68 5.41
CA GLY A 447 4.24 4.04 4.42
C GLY A 447 4.20 3.04 3.26
N ARG A 448 5.37 2.62 2.76
CA ARG A 448 5.50 1.64 1.67
C ARG A 448 5.02 0.25 2.09
N ILE A 449 5.36 -0.18 3.30
CA ILE A 449 4.90 -1.46 3.88
C ILE A 449 3.37 -1.52 3.94
N HIS A 450 2.72 -0.46 4.39
CA HIS A 450 1.26 -0.40 4.45
C HIS A 450 0.60 -0.29 3.06
N ASP A 451 1.25 0.40 2.11
CA ASP A 451 0.76 0.50 0.73
C ASP A 451 0.78 -0.86 0.03
N GLU A 452 1.88 -1.61 0.16
CA GLU A 452 2.03 -2.99 -0.34
C GLU A 452 1.05 -3.97 0.33
N ALA A 453 0.70 -3.74 1.59
CA ALA A 453 -0.33 -4.51 2.30
C ALA A 453 -1.77 -4.09 1.92
N GLY A 454 -1.93 -3.07 1.05
CA GLY A 454 -3.24 -2.56 0.62
C GLY A 454 -3.89 -1.58 1.59
N ASP A 455 -3.29 -1.29 2.74
CA ASP A 455 -3.75 -0.28 3.71
C ASP A 455 -3.33 1.13 3.28
N ARG A 456 -3.97 1.60 2.21
CA ARG A 456 -3.69 2.91 1.62
C ARG A 456 -3.92 4.09 2.57
N ARG A 457 -4.78 3.91 3.59
CA ARG A 457 -5.05 4.97 4.56
C ARG A 457 -3.87 5.18 5.48
N THR A 458 -3.40 4.12 6.12
CA THR A 458 -2.22 4.17 6.99
C THR A 458 -0.98 4.57 6.20
N ALA A 459 -0.83 4.04 4.98
CA ALA A 459 0.23 4.44 4.05
C ALA A 459 0.24 5.95 3.80
N GLN A 460 -0.92 6.56 3.52
CA GLN A 460 -1.04 8.00 3.28
C GLN A 460 -0.63 8.83 4.50
N ILE A 461 -0.97 8.40 5.71
CA ILE A 461 -0.58 9.08 6.96
C ILE A 461 0.94 9.07 7.10
N TRP A 462 1.58 7.91 6.91
CA TRP A 462 3.02 7.77 7.04
C TRP A 462 3.79 8.47 5.92
N PHE A 463 3.33 8.39 4.66
CA PHE A 463 3.93 9.16 3.57
C PHE A 463 3.82 10.67 3.81
N ARG A 464 2.70 11.15 4.38
CA ARG A 464 2.58 12.57 4.74
C ARG A 464 3.58 12.96 5.80
N ARG A 465 3.73 12.15 6.86
CA ARG A 465 4.75 12.36 7.89
C ARG A 465 6.16 12.37 7.30
N ALA A 466 6.49 11.41 6.46
CA ALA A 466 7.78 11.35 5.77
C ALA A 466 8.02 12.59 4.88
N ALA A 467 7.03 13.00 4.10
CA ALA A 467 7.10 14.19 3.27
C ALA A 467 7.27 15.46 4.12
N ASP A 468 6.59 15.56 5.27
CA ASP A 468 6.75 16.69 6.21
C ASP A 468 8.16 16.76 6.80
N LEU A 469 8.81 15.62 6.96
CA LEU A 469 10.22 15.49 7.32
C LEU A 469 11.19 15.71 6.15
N GLY A 470 10.68 15.97 4.94
CA GLY A 470 11.48 16.28 3.76
C GLY A 470 11.76 15.11 2.81
N HIS A 471 11.12 13.95 2.99
CA HIS A 471 11.34 12.79 2.12
C HIS A 471 10.69 12.97 0.74
N GLY A 472 11.49 13.16 -0.30
CA GLY A 472 11.02 13.49 -1.65
C GLY A 472 10.15 12.42 -2.30
N ARG A 473 10.49 11.13 -2.16
CA ARG A 473 9.69 10.03 -2.73
C ARG A 473 8.31 9.93 -2.07
N ALA A 474 8.20 10.23 -0.77
CA ALA A 474 6.92 10.27 -0.08
C ALA A 474 6.04 11.41 -0.63
N ALA A 475 6.61 12.59 -0.83
CA ALA A 475 5.89 13.69 -1.47
C ALA A 475 5.46 13.35 -2.90
N TRP A 476 6.31 12.67 -3.67
CA TRP A 476 5.95 12.20 -5.01
C TRP A 476 4.76 11.23 -4.98
N TRP A 477 4.78 10.25 -4.09
CA TRP A 477 3.67 9.29 -3.94
C TRP A 477 2.35 9.99 -3.60
N LEU A 478 2.37 10.99 -2.71
CA LEU A 478 1.19 11.79 -2.35
C LEU A 478 0.65 12.59 -3.55
N GLY A 479 1.52 13.15 -4.37
CA GLY A 479 1.14 13.84 -5.60
C GLY A 479 0.50 12.91 -6.61
N TRP A 480 1.14 11.76 -6.85
CA TRP A 480 0.67 10.75 -7.78
C TRP A 480 -0.70 10.17 -7.37
N THR A 481 -0.87 9.79 -6.11
CA THR A 481 -2.14 9.25 -5.61
C THR A 481 -3.26 10.29 -5.61
N SER A 482 -2.94 11.57 -5.42
CA SER A 482 -3.91 12.67 -5.55
C SER A 482 -4.40 12.81 -7.00
N GLU A 483 -3.50 12.72 -7.97
CA GLU A 483 -3.82 12.80 -9.40
C GLU A 483 -4.61 11.57 -9.87
N GLU A 484 -4.21 10.37 -9.48
CA GLU A 484 -4.87 9.10 -9.84
C GLU A 484 -6.33 9.03 -9.38
N ARG A 485 -6.64 9.63 -8.23
CA ARG A 485 -8.00 9.71 -7.68
C ARG A 485 -8.85 10.82 -8.29
N GLY A 486 -8.36 11.51 -9.32
CA GLY A 486 -9.04 12.66 -9.92
C GLY A 486 -9.14 13.87 -8.99
N GLY A 487 -8.24 13.97 -8.01
CA GLY A 487 -8.15 15.09 -7.08
C GLY A 487 -7.70 16.39 -7.75
N ASP A 488 -7.64 17.46 -6.95
CA ASP A 488 -7.22 18.79 -7.42
C ASP A 488 -5.81 18.75 -8.02
N PRO A 489 -5.64 19.08 -9.31
CA PRO A 489 -4.32 19.13 -9.94
C PRO A 489 -3.33 20.07 -9.23
N GLN A 490 -3.82 21.16 -8.61
CA GLN A 490 -2.96 22.08 -7.85
C GLN A 490 -2.49 21.46 -6.53
N HIS A 491 -3.29 20.58 -5.94
CA HIS A 491 -2.89 19.84 -4.76
C HIS A 491 -1.77 18.85 -5.08
N ALA A 492 -1.92 18.07 -6.15
CA ALA A 492 -0.86 17.19 -6.65
C ALA A 492 0.42 17.96 -7.01
N GLU A 493 0.27 19.12 -7.68
CA GLU A 493 1.38 20.00 -8.05
C GLU A 493 2.20 20.45 -6.84
N ARG A 494 1.57 20.82 -5.71
CA ARG A 494 2.30 21.20 -4.49
C ARG A 494 3.16 20.05 -3.96
N TRP A 495 2.66 18.84 -3.99
CA TRP A 495 3.43 17.67 -3.59
C TRP A 495 4.57 17.38 -4.57
N TYR A 496 4.34 17.53 -5.87
CA TYR A 496 5.40 17.38 -6.88
C TYR A 496 6.49 18.45 -6.75
N VAL A 497 6.12 19.70 -6.47
CA VAL A 497 7.10 20.78 -6.18
C VAL A 497 7.95 20.42 -4.96
N ARG A 498 7.31 19.89 -3.91
CA ARG A 498 8.02 19.47 -2.70
C ARG A 498 8.97 18.30 -2.98
N ALA A 499 8.54 17.32 -3.78
CA ALA A 499 9.38 16.22 -4.23
C ALA A 499 10.55 16.69 -5.12
N ALA A 500 10.32 17.64 -6.00
CA ALA A 500 11.34 18.23 -6.87
C ALA A 500 12.48 18.90 -6.10
N ARG A 501 12.20 19.48 -4.93
CA ARG A 501 13.23 20.09 -4.06
C ARG A 501 14.27 19.10 -3.55
N SER A 502 13.98 17.80 -3.57
CA SER A 502 14.94 16.74 -3.26
C SER A 502 15.72 16.24 -4.48
N GLY A 503 15.62 16.94 -5.63
CA GLY A 503 16.34 16.59 -6.87
C GLY A 503 15.66 15.50 -7.70
N LEU A 504 14.44 15.12 -7.40
CA LEU A 504 13.73 14.09 -8.17
C LEU A 504 13.23 14.65 -9.50
N VAL A 505 13.68 14.02 -10.60
CA VAL A 505 13.41 14.44 -11.98
C VAL A 505 11.93 14.28 -12.39
N PRO A 506 11.26 13.11 -12.19
CA PRO A 506 9.88 12.95 -12.60
C PRO A 506 8.92 13.93 -11.94
N PRO A 507 8.96 14.18 -10.61
CA PRO A 507 8.11 15.19 -9.99
C PRO A 507 8.39 16.62 -10.46
N ALA A 508 9.65 16.97 -10.73
CA ALA A 508 10.00 18.29 -11.27
C ALA A 508 9.35 18.52 -12.65
N PHE A 509 9.36 17.49 -13.49
CA PHE A 509 8.66 17.50 -14.76
C PHE A 509 7.15 17.63 -14.60
N LEU A 510 6.54 16.80 -13.76
CA LEU A 510 5.08 16.80 -13.56
C LEU A 510 4.58 18.15 -13.04
N ALA A 511 5.27 18.72 -12.04
CA ALA A 511 4.94 20.04 -11.52
C ALA A 511 5.10 21.14 -12.59
N GLY A 512 6.23 21.15 -13.29
CA GLY A 512 6.50 22.14 -14.34
C GLY A 512 5.48 22.08 -15.47
N ARG A 513 5.12 20.88 -15.92
CA ARG A 513 4.08 20.66 -16.94
C ARG A 513 2.72 21.16 -16.47
N SER A 514 2.33 20.87 -15.24
CA SER A 514 1.07 21.36 -14.65
C SER A 514 1.03 22.88 -14.62
N MET A 515 2.11 23.51 -14.15
CA MET A 515 2.24 24.95 -14.07
C MET A 515 2.18 25.64 -15.43
N VAL A 516 2.82 25.08 -16.47
CA VAL A 516 2.72 25.63 -17.84
C VAL A 516 1.29 25.56 -18.34
N ARG A 517 0.57 24.47 -18.11
CA ARG A 517 -0.84 24.33 -18.53
C ARG A 517 -1.77 25.38 -17.92
N ARG A 518 -1.50 25.82 -16.70
CA ARG A 518 -2.25 26.90 -16.04
C ARG A 518 -1.70 28.31 -16.26
N GLY A 519 -0.61 28.45 -17.04
CA GLY A 519 -0.02 29.74 -17.37
C GLY A 519 1.02 30.27 -16.36
N ALA A 520 1.38 29.49 -15.33
CA ALA A 520 2.38 29.88 -14.31
C ALA A 520 3.82 29.61 -14.81
N CYS A 521 4.17 30.17 -15.95
CA CYS A 521 5.41 29.86 -16.66
C CYS A 521 6.68 30.22 -15.88
N ALA A 522 6.65 31.31 -15.08
CA ALA A 522 7.79 31.72 -14.28
C ALA A 522 8.13 30.73 -13.15
N GLU A 523 7.13 30.10 -12.57
CA GLU A 523 7.30 29.09 -11.53
C GLU A 523 7.70 27.74 -12.13
N ALA A 524 7.24 27.44 -13.37
CA ALA A 524 7.52 26.21 -14.09
C ALA A 524 8.99 26.13 -14.57
N GLU A 525 9.59 27.24 -14.99
CA GLU A 525 10.91 27.27 -15.60
C GLU A 525 12.00 26.56 -14.77
N PRO A 526 12.21 26.87 -13.47
CA PRO A 526 13.27 26.24 -12.68
C PRO A 526 13.06 24.74 -12.54
N LEU A 527 11.82 24.28 -12.42
CA LEU A 527 11.50 22.86 -12.29
C LEU A 527 11.76 22.09 -13.60
N LEU A 528 11.37 22.69 -14.72
CA LEU A 528 11.64 22.08 -16.04
C LEU A 528 13.12 22.07 -16.39
N ARG A 529 13.93 23.01 -15.88
CA ARG A 529 15.38 22.94 -16.00
C ARG A 529 15.96 21.76 -15.22
N ILE A 530 15.52 21.52 -13.99
CA ILE A 530 15.89 20.32 -13.21
C ILE A 530 15.54 19.05 -14.00
N ALA A 531 14.35 19.02 -14.61
CA ALA A 531 13.93 17.88 -15.40
C ALA A 531 14.77 17.70 -16.68
N CYS A 532 15.23 18.78 -17.33
CA CYS A 532 16.14 18.72 -18.47
C CYS A 532 17.55 18.26 -18.05
N GLU A 533 18.06 18.74 -16.92
CA GLU A 533 19.36 18.33 -16.36
C GLU A 533 19.39 16.85 -15.98
N GLY A 534 18.22 16.29 -15.64
CA GLY A 534 18.04 14.87 -15.37
C GLY A 534 17.59 14.03 -16.57
N ASP A 535 17.79 14.53 -17.79
CA ASP A 535 17.52 13.84 -19.07
C ASP A 535 16.07 13.37 -19.25
N HIS A 536 15.08 14.08 -18.68
CA HIS A 536 13.68 13.74 -18.90
C HIS A 536 13.24 14.07 -20.32
N GLU A 537 12.77 13.05 -21.06
CA GLU A 537 12.46 13.12 -22.50
C GLU A 537 11.60 14.33 -22.89
N GLU A 538 10.49 14.58 -22.20
CA GLU A 538 9.54 15.64 -22.57
C GLU A 538 9.89 17.03 -21.99
N ALA A 539 10.85 17.11 -21.07
CA ALA A 539 11.15 18.36 -20.35
C ALA A 539 11.63 19.50 -21.27
N PRO A 540 12.49 19.28 -22.29
CA PRO A 540 12.92 20.34 -23.20
C PRO A 540 11.75 21.00 -23.95
N TYR A 541 10.73 20.22 -24.33
CA TYR A 541 9.54 20.76 -24.97
C TYR A 541 8.72 21.66 -24.04
N TRP A 542 8.45 21.19 -22.80
CA TRP A 542 7.67 21.94 -21.84
C TRP A 542 8.41 23.19 -21.32
N LEU A 543 9.75 23.11 -21.21
CA LEU A 543 10.59 24.27 -20.92
C LEU A 543 10.49 25.34 -22.01
N ALA A 544 10.50 24.91 -23.28
CA ALA A 544 10.28 25.83 -24.38
C ALA A 544 8.90 26.49 -24.34
N GLN A 545 7.84 25.75 -23.96
CA GLN A 545 6.51 26.34 -23.77
C GLN A 545 6.47 27.36 -22.62
N ALA A 546 7.14 27.07 -21.49
CA ALA A 546 7.29 27.99 -20.38
C ALA A 546 8.00 29.28 -20.81
N LEU A 547 9.11 29.16 -21.53
CA LEU A 547 9.90 30.29 -22.02
C LEU A 547 9.12 31.15 -23.04
N ARG A 548 8.29 30.54 -23.88
CA ARG A 548 7.37 31.26 -24.78
C ARG A 548 6.35 32.05 -24.00
N GLY A 549 5.75 31.46 -22.95
CA GLY A 549 4.82 32.17 -22.06
C GLY A 549 5.47 33.36 -21.35
N LEU A 550 6.80 33.33 -21.17
CA LEU A 550 7.59 34.42 -20.60
C LEU A 550 8.10 35.45 -21.65
N GLY A 551 7.76 35.25 -22.94
CA GLY A 551 8.23 36.13 -24.03
C GLY A 551 9.69 35.89 -24.46
N ARG A 552 10.38 34.86 -23.93
CA ARG A 552 11.79 34.52 -24.22
C ARG A 552 11.90 33.60 -25.45
N THR A 553 11.45 34.11 -26.60
CA THR A 553 11.22 33.33 -27.82
C THR A 553 12.50 32.68 -28.37
N GLU A 554 13.64 33.38 -28.34
CA GLU A 554 14.92 32.84 -28.85
C GLU A 554 15.40 31.62 -28.01
N GLU A 555 15.28 31.69 -26.69
CA GLU A 555 15.65 30.57 -25.82
C GLU A 555 14.69 29.40 -26.00
N ALA A 556 13.41 29.67 -26.15
CA ALA A 556 12.41 28.66 -26.44
C ALA A 556 12.72 27.90 -27.74
N GLN A 557 13.14 28.61 -28.80
CA GLN A 557 13.54 27.99 -30.06
C GLN A 557 14.81 27.12 -29.93
N ARG A 558 15.75 27.50 -29.06
CA ARG A 558 16.93 26.66 -28.76
C ARG A 558 16.53 25.35 -28.11
N TRP A 559 15.64 25.41 -27.10
CA TRP A 559 15.16 24.20 -26.42
C TRP A 559 14.27 23.32 -27.30
N LEU A 560 13.47 23.90 -28.22
CA LEU A 560 12.74 23.11 -29.21
C LEU A 560 13.68 22.36 -30.17
N ARG A 561 14.80 22.96 -30.56
CA ARG A 561 15.82 22.27 -31.36
C ARG A 561 16.46 21.13 -30.59
N VAL A 562 16.84 21.35 -29.33
CA VAL A 562 17.35 20.29 -28.46
C VAL A 562 16.33 19.13 -28.34
N ALA A 563 15.05 19.44 -28.11
CA ALA A 563 13.99 18.43 -28.07
C ALA A 563 13.88 17.63 -29.38
N ALA A 564 13.96 18.32 -30.52
CA ALA A 564 13.86 17.70 -31.85
C ALA A 564 15.05 16.82 -32.20
N GLU A 565 16.24 17.25 -31.81
CA GLU A 565 17.52 16.54 -32.11
C GLU A 565 17.71 15.32 -31.19
N THR A 566 17.37 15.48 -29.90
CA THR A 566 17.61 14.43 -28.90
C THR A 566 16.45 13.40 -28.85
N TYR A 567 15.21 13.85 -29.08
CA TYR A 567 14.01 13.02 -28.96
C TYR A 567 13.09 13.14 -30.17
N PRO A 568 13.44 12.57 -31.33
CA PRO A 568 12.68 12.72 -32.59
C PRO A 568 11.21 12.26 -32.52
N ASP A 569 10.89 11.32 -31.64
CA ASP A 569 9.54 10.81 -31.46
C ASP A 569 8.58 11.82 -30.79
N LEU A 570 9.12 12.81 -30.07
CA LEU A 570 8.32 13.92 -29.54
C LEU A 570 7.70 14.77 -30.67
N LEU A 571 8.37 14.88 -31.82
CA LEU A 571 7.84 15.57 -33.00
C LEU A 571 6.52 14.95 -33.50
N ARG A 572 6.37 13.64 -33.37
CA ARG A 572 5.13 12.93 -33.73
C ARG A 572 4.02 13.17 -32.71
N ARG A 573 4.39 13.28 -31.42
CA ARG A 573 3.45 13.42 -30.31
C ARG A 573 2.93 14.85 -30.14
N TYR A 574 3.75 15.84 -30.43
CA TYR A 574 3.45 17.26 -30.23
C TYR A 574 3.55 18.08 -31.53
N GLY A 575 2.95 17.66 -32.63
CA GLY A 575 3.00 18.17 -34.02
C GLY A 575 3.31 19.66 -34.29
N ASP A 576 3.15 20.54 -33.28
CA ASP A 576 3.48 21.96 -33.35
C ASP A 576 5.00 22.24 -33.28
N MET A 577 5.81 21.30 -32.82
CA MET A 577 7.26 21.45 -32.77
C MET A 577 7.89 21.60 -34.16
N ALA A 578 7.35 20.89 -35.16
CA ALA A 578 7.86 20.94 -36.53
C ALA A 578 7.70 22.32 -37.16
N ARG A 579 6.68 23.10 -36.77
CA ARG A 579 6.44 24.46 -37.29
C ARG A 579 7.30 25.54 -36.63
N LEU A 580 7.88 25.24 -35.45
CA LEU A 580 8.61 26.23 -34.63
C LEU A 580 10.13 26.04 -34.65
N ALA A 581 10.60 24.82 -35.01
CA ALA A 581 12.03 24.51 -35.14
C ALA A 581 12.64 24.95 -36.50
N VAL A 582 11.81 25.27 -37.51
CA VAL A 582 12.25 25.78 -38.80
C VAL A 582 12.33 27.32 -38.69
N PRO A 583 13.50 27.95 -38.91
CA PRO A 583 13.58 29.39 -39.07
C PRO A 583 12.69 29.79 -40.24
N ASP A 584 11.84 30.80 -40.06
CA ASP A 584 11.14 31.43 -41.17
C ASP A 584 12.20 31.89 -42.20
N PRO A 585 12.16 31.45 -43.45
CA PRO A 585 13.14 31.78 -44.45
C PRO A 585 12.98 33.20 -45.00
N ARG A 586 12.59 34.18 -44.19
CA ARG A 586 12.50 35.58 -44.60
C ARG A 586 13.34 36.49 -43.76
#